data_851f7542bc52dd5a619aedd1e15f93f0
#
_entry.id   851f7542bc52dd5a619aedd1e15f93f0
#
_cell.length_a   1.000
_cell.length_b   1.000
_cell.length_c   1.000
_cell.angle_alpha   90.00
_cell.angle_beta   90.00
_cell.angle_gamma   90.00
#
_symmetry.space_group_name_H-M   'P 1'
#
loop_
_entity.id
_entity.type
_entity.pdbx_description
1 polymer ?
#
loop_
_entity_poly.entity_id
_entity_poly.type
_entity_poly.pdbx_seq_one_letter_code
_entity_poly.pdbx_strand_id
1 'polypeptide(L)'
;MGLDLAFCISPESHAGEFTCLICHSLIDLNATSTNPCSHAFCSSCIEPWLKMHQRCPTCNEDLSHNEAVGKLSENEKLAYRVLRRIKVRCPFQDDCDWTGDYGDLQAHMTNDEHFINMFSKSAETGEAQETPQKENPNSTSKPAKRNPKSGNHHGVSVTYKEQGDTRFQANNYVEAQDLYSKALNVFTLQPSLKSTSDGLYTSILANRAAARMMLSDYAGVTSDCNEVLKIDNNYVKAAIRKNKALTELGKFEDACSSIRDFATGATSPAIREAVAAEVKRVDGLRTGWTQGQEQFRLKDYGRAKNSFNLLMRGTSAPKVVIAAARSDLGIGLVDSATRLVLQVNRRHATPESLECGGIAMLLSGEFDKAMEYFKEAARMDPELESNKQELRRCRTMRDCIADARRKVFERDFAKAVELYSSVKAAFSDLPRKSPLHATLHVETAGAKLRMKDYAGCLKDCATCLYAKDDCAQAWIYKAKALHGLGRDEEALEDLRPLMSSWGAGHAAVRDAYEKAEFNVKKKNRTDYYKLFGLPTVCSEMEIKKQYKVKALELHPDKVVERTEAEQKRATAVFQLLGEGLEILTDPQKRGLYDEGYDKESIEERVAAANRAAHSQNHHRHR
;
A
#
# COMPACT_ATOMS: atom_id res chain seq x y z
N MET A 1 18.47 7.04 3.29
CA MET A 1 17.13 6.48 3.01
C MET A 1 16.80 6.80 1.58
N GLY A 2 16.18 5.86 0.87
CA GLY A 2 15.74 6.06 -0.51
C GLY A 2 14.63 7.11 -0.64
N LEU A 3 14.41 7.59 -1.87
CA LEU A 3 13.34 8.53 -2.19
C LEU A 3 12.02 7.79 -2.34
N ASP A 4 10.91 8.36 -1.86
CA ASP A 4 9.58 7.78 -2.09
C ASP A 4 9.26 7.78 -3.61
N LEU A 5 8.72 6.67 -4.10
CA LEU A 5 8.38 6.49 -5.52
C LEU A 5 7.33 7.51 -6.02
N ALA A 6 6.55 8.09 -5.12
CA ALA A 6 5.60 9.16 -5.45
C ALA A 6 6.27 10.41 -6.04
N PHE A 7 7.57 10.60 -5.84
CA PHE A 7 8.32 11.72 -6.40
C PHE A 7 8.96 11.41 -7.76
N CYS A 8 8.84 10.19 -8.29
CA CYS A 8 9.28 9.85 -9.64
C CYS A 8 8.27 10.36 -10.68
N ILE A 9 8.76 11.06 -11.72
CA ILE A 9 7.91 11.71 -12.73
C ILE A 9 7.39 10.72 -13.77
N SER A 10 8.15 9.65 -14.06
CA SER A 10 7.82 8.67 -15.09
C SER A 10 7.58 7.30 -14.45
N PRO A 11 6.32 6.84 -14.28
CA PRO A 11 6.03 5.52 -13.73
C PRO A 11 6.43 4.36 -14.66
N GLU A 12 6.61 4.59 -15.97
CA GLU A 12 7.05 3.59 -16.95
C GLU A 12 8.57 3.50 -17.10
N SER A 13 9.31 4.43 -16.51
CA SER A 13 10.77 4.38 -16.49
C SER A 13 11.26 3.48 -15.36
N HIS A 14 12.40 2.86 -15.55
CA HIS A 14 13.14 1.93 -14.71
C HIS A 14 13.12 2.14 -13.16
N ALA A 15 12.32 3.10 -12.65
CA ALA A 15 12.19 3.36 -11.21
C ALA A 15 11.73 2.12 -10.41
N GLY A 16 10.89 1.28 -11.01
CA GLY A 16 10.44 0.02 -10.41
C GLY A 16 11.58 -1.00 -10.23
N GLU A 17 12.57 -1.01 -11.13
CA GLU A 17 13.72 -1.90 -11.08
C GLU A 17 14.72 -1.50 -9.97
N PHE A 18 14.70 -0.22 -9.57
CA PHE A 18 15.54 0.34 -8.51
C PHE A 18 14.80 0.55 -7.19
N THR A 19 13.79 -0.24 -6.92
CA THR A 19 13.05 -0.20 -5.65
C THR A 19 13.70 -1.09 -4.61
N CYS A 20 14.05 -0.53 -3.46
CA CYS A 20 14.55 -1.29 -2.33
C CYS A 20 13.43 -2.14 -1.72
N LEU A 21 13.55 -3.48 -1.76
CA LEU A 21 12.54 -4.39 -1.21
C LEU A 21 12.41 -4.36 0.32
N ILE A 22 13.35 -3.70 1.01
CA ILE A 22 13.30 -3.57 2.48
C ILE A 22 12.49 -2.35 2.89
N CYS A 23 12.64 -1.19 2.22
CA CYS A 23 11.94 0.04 2.57
C CYS A 23 10.91 0.49 1.51
N HIS A 24 10.80 -0.22 0.39
CA HIS A 24 9.88 0.06 -0.73
C HIS A 24 9.99 1.48 -1.32
N SER A 25 11.17 2.08 -1.23
CA SER A 25 11.51 3.38 -1.81
C SER A 25 12.53 3.19 -2.94
N LEU A 26 12.67 4.19 -3.83
CA LEU A 26 13.78 4.23 -4.78
C LEU A 26 15.09 4.15 -4.00
N ILE A 27 16.01 3.25 -4.37
CA ILE A 27 17.29 3.07 -3.66
C ILE A 27 18.09 4.38 -3.64
N ASP A 28 18.78 4.63 -2.54
CA ASP A 28 19.60 5.85 -2.42
C ASP A 28 20.87 5.80 -3.29
N LEU A 29 21.49 6.95 -3.52
CA LEU A 29 22.69 7.04 -4.36
C LEU A 29 23.93 6.38 -3.73
N ASN A 30 23.86 5.99 -2.45
CA ASN A 30 24.89 5.21 -1.75
C ASN A 30 24.52 3.73 -1.69
N ALA A 31 23.61 3.27 -2.58
CA ALA A 31 23.10 1.92 -2.57
C ALA A 31 24.21 0.86 -2.63
N THR A 32 23.91 -0.27 -2.02
CA THR A 32 24.75 -1.46 -1.98
C THR A 32 24.15 -2.54 -2.88
N SER A 33 24.98 -3.17 -3.72
CA SER A 33 24.62 -4.34 -4.50
C SER A 33 25.19 -5.62 -3.89
N THR A 34 24.48 -6.73 -4.10
CA THR A 34 24.86 -8.05 -3.62
C THR A 34 25.54 -8.86 -4.73
N ASN A 35 26.60 -9.63 -4.37
CA ASN A 35 27.32 -10.51 -5.28
C ASN A 35 27.20 -11.97 -4.79
N PRO A 36 26.85 -12.95 -5.64
CA PRO A 36 26.76 -12.89 -7.12
C PRO A 36 25.39 -12.51 -7.70
N CYS A 37 24.38 -12.23 -6.88
CA CYS A 37 22.99 -12.13 -7.36
C CYS A 37 22.58 -10.73 -7.84
N SER A 38 23.46 -9.72 -7.79
CA SER A 38 23.29 -8.35 -8.33
C SER A 38 22.00 -7.60 -7.87
N HIS A 39 21.44 -7.96 -6.72
CA HIS A 39 20.29 -7.22 -6.15
C HIS A 39 20.76 -5.97 -5.42
N ALA A 40 20.06 -4.86 -5.60
CA ALA A 40 20.43 -3.57 -5.03
C ALA A 40 19.48 -3.13 -3.92
N PHE A 41 20.05 -2.55 -2.86
CA PHE A 41 19.32 -2.08 -1.68
C PHE A 41 19.93 -0.77 -1.17
N CYS A 42 19.15 0.03 -0.44
CA CYS A 42 19.72 1.13 0.32
C CYS A 42 20.74 0.60 1.33
N SER A 43 21.91 1.21 1.45
CA SER A 43 22.96 0.76 2.40
C SER A 43 22.43 0.72 3.84
N SER A 44 21.64 1.73 4.24
CA SER A 44 21.01 1.78 5.56
C SER A 44 19.97 0.68 5.81
N CYS A 45 19.46 0.02 4.76
CA CYS A 45 18.51 -1.07 4.87
C CYS A 45 19.19 -2.44 4.90
N ILE A 46 20.17 -2.66 4.01
CA ILE A 46 20.82 -3.97 3.87
C ILE A 46 21.82 -4.27 5.00
N GLU A 47 22.52 -3.27 5.52
CA GLU A 47 23.50 -3.47 6.59
C GLU A 47 22.91 -4.08 7.88
N PRO A 48 21.78 -3.60 8.43
CA PRO A 48 21.13 -4.26 9.56
C PRO A 48 20.59 -5.65 9.23
N TRP A 49 20.11 -5.86 8.00
CA TRP A 49 19.61 -7.16 7.56
C TRP A 49 20.70 -8.22 7.54
N LEU A 50 21.87 -7.90 6.97
CA LEU A 50 23.01 -8.82 6.87
C LEU A 50 23.58 -9.21 8.23
N LYS A 51 23.52 -8.34 9.23
CA LYS A 51 23.91 -8.67 10.61
C LYS A 51 23.08 -9.78 11.23
N MET A 52 21.84 -9.95 10.79
CA MET A 52 20.92 -10.94 11.32
C MET A 52 20.76 -12.18 10.44
N HIS A 53 20.81 -12.04 9.13
CA HIS A 53 20.39 -13.08 8.21
C HIS A 53 21.47 -13.61 7.27
N GLN A 54 22.53 -12.85 6.98
CA GLN A 54 23.63 -13.19 6.06
C GLN A 54 23.18 -13.76 4.69
N ARG A 55 21.98 -13.37 4.24
CA ARG A 55 21.33 -13.82 3.00
C ARG A 55 20.67 -12.68 2.27
N CYS A 56 20.60 -12.80 0.93
CA CYS A 56 19.93 -11.81 0.09
C CYS A 56 18.41 -11.74 0.38
N PRO A 57 17.85 -10.55 0.67
CA PRO A 57 16.41 -10.39 0.92
C PRO A 57 15.52 -10.77 -0.27
N THR A 58 16.06 -10.75 -1.49
CA THR A 58 15.31 -10.99 -2.73
C THR A 58 15.30 -12.47 -3.14
N CYS A 59 16.47 -13.11 -3.17
CA CYS A 59 16.61 -14.46 -3.72
C CYS A 59 17.12 -15.50 -2.69
N ASN A 60 17.37 -15.09 -1.46
CA ASN A 60 17.87 -15.94 -0.37
C ASN A 60 19.27 -16.53 -0.61
N GLU A 61 20.06 -15.97 -1.57
CA GLU A 61 21.44 -16.34 -1.82
C GLU A 61 22.31 -16.07 -0.59
N ASP A 62 23.31 -16.93 -0.34
CA ASP A 62 24.21 -16.79 0.80
C ASP A 62 25.21 -15.64 0.57
N LEU A 63 25.25 -14.71 1.50
CA LEU A 63 26.09 -13.50 1.48
C LEU A 63 27.10 -13.50 2.65
N SER A 64 27.47 -14.65 3.16
CA SER A 64 28.41 -14.79 4.29
C SER A 64 29.89 -14.57 3.91
N HIS A 65 30.24 -14.48 2.62
CA HIS A 65 31.61 -14.32 2.15
C HIS A 65 32.04 -12.84 2.07
N ASN A 66 33.33 -12.59 2.17
CA ASN A 66 33.90 -11.24 2.36
C ASN A 66 33.63 -10.23 1.22
N GLU A 67 33.27 -10.69 0.01
CA GLU A 67 32.97 -9.83 -1.15
C GLU A 67 31.49 -9.93 -1.56
N ALA A 68 30.64 -10.41 -0.66
CA ALA A 68 29.23 -10.62 -0.94
C ALA A 68 28.44 -9.32 -1.18
N VAL A 69 28.94 -8.19 -0.73
CA VAL A 69 28.29 -6.89 -0.85
C VAL A 69 29.29 -5.80 -1.18
N GLY A 70 28.92 -4.87 -2.04
CA GLY A 70 29.74 -3.73 -2.43
C GLY A 70 28.87 -2.56 -2.90
N LYS A 71 29.48 -1.41 -3.11
CA LYS A 71 28.75 -0.22 -3.57
C LYS A 71 28.22 -0.44 -4.99
N LEU A 72 26.96 -0.10 -5.22
CA LEU A 72 26.34 -0.16 -6.55
C LEU A 72 27.12 0.67 -7.58
N SER A 73 27.67 1.82 -7.18
CA SER A 73 28.49 2.69 -8.03
C SER A 73 29.79 2.04 -8.52
N GLU A 74 30.30 1.04 -7.81
CA GLU A 74 31.55 0.34 -8.12
C GLU A 74 31.29 -0.98 -8.84
N ASN A 75 30.32 -1.76 -8.35
CA ASN A 75 29.99 -3.10 -8.86
C ASN A 75 29.14 -3.04 -10.13
N GLU A 76 28.13 -2.16 -10.18
CA GLU A 76 27.11 -2.09 -11.24
C GLU A 76 27.06 -0.68 -11.86
N LYS A 77 28.16 -0.25 -12.49
CA LYS A 77 28.32 1.12 -13.02
C LYS A 77 27.23 1.54 -14.00
N LEU A 78 26.70 0.61 -14.80
CA LEU A 78 25.61 0.90 -15.75
C LEU A 78 24.30 1.15 -15.02
N ALA A 79 23.92 0.26 -14.10
CA ALA A 79 22.73 0.38 -13.26
C ALA A 79 22.78 1.69 -12.45
N TYR A 80 23.92 2.03 -11.86
CA TYR A 80 24.12 3.28 -11.14
C TYR A 80 23.93 4.54 -12.02
N ARG A 81 24.39 4.50 -13.28
CA ARG A 81 24.14 5.60 -14.24
C ARG A 81 22.67 5.76 -14.58
N VAL A 82 21.95 4.65 -14.75
CA VAL A 82 20.50 4.68 -15.02
C VAL A 82 19.76 5.23 -13.81
N LEU A 83 20.06 4.75 -12.60
CA LEU A 83 19.50 5.26 -11.34
C LEU A 83 19.63 6.78 -11.23
N ARG A 84 20.81 7.33 -11.48
CA ARG A 84 21.06 8.78 -11.40
C ARG A 84 20.25 9.62 -12.38
N ARG A 85 19.81 9.04 -13.51
CA ARG A 85 19.05 9.73 -14.57
C ARG A 85 17.52 9.58 -14.43
N ILE A 86 17.05 8.87 -13.42
CA ILE A 86 15.63 8.79 -13.14
C ILE A 86 15.13 10.20 -12.85
N LYS A 87 14.08 10.63 -13.58
CA LYS A 87 13.49 11.95 -13.38
C LYS A 87 12.65 11.98 -12.12
N VAL A 88 12.94 12.92 -11.24
CA VAL A 88 12.26 13.11 -9.96
C VAL A 88 11.86 14.56 -9.77
N ARG A 89 10.88 14.78 -8.93
CA ARG A 89 10.48 16.11 -8.45
C ARG A 89 10.99 16.33 -7.02
N CYS A 90 11.11 17.57 -6.63
CA CYS A 90 11.49 17.93 -5.26
C CYS A 90 10.47 17.33 -4.26
N PRO A 91 10.92 16.69 -3.16
CA PRO A 91 10.02 16.20 -2.10
C PRO A 91 9.18 17.29 -1.42
N PHE A 92 9.59 18.56 -1.56
CA PHE A 92 8.86 19.74 -1.07
C PHE A 92 8.05 20.39 -2.20
N GLN A 93 7.29 19.58 -2.94
CA GLN A 93 6.56 19.97 -4.16
C GLN A 93 5.50 21.06 -3.95
N ASP A 94 5.04 21.29 -2.72
CA ASP A 94 4.08 22.37 -2.40
C ASP A 94 4.76 23.75 -2.45
N ASP A 95 6.10 23.80 -2.27
CA ASP A 95 6.89 25.02 -2.22
C ASP A 95 8.01 25.08 -3.28
N CYS A 96 8.20 24.01 -4.05
CA CYS A 96 9.26 23.91 -5.04
C CYS A 96 8.86 23.11 -6.28
N ASP A 97 8.86 23.76 -7.43
CA ASP A 97 8.51 23.16 -8.73
C ASP A 97 9.70 22.47 -9.43
N TRP A 98 10.85 22.30 -8.73
CA TRP A 98 12.01 21.70 -9.34
C TRP A 98 11.78 20.26 -9.76
N THR A 99 12.22 19.96 -10.98
CA THR A 99 12.26 18.61 -11.54
C THR A 99 13.60 18.39 -12.22
N GLY A 100 14.22 17.26 -12.00
CA GLY A 100 15.54 16.97 -12.55
C GLY A 100 15.95 15.52 -12.42
N ASP A 101 17.23 15.24 -12.66
CA ASP A 101 17.79 13.91 -12.48
C ASP A 101 17.97 13.58 -10.98
N TYR A 102 17.71 12.33 -10.60
CA TYR A 102 17.86 11.90 -9.21
C TYR A 102 19.29 12.15 -8.67
N GLY A 103 20.29 12.04 -9.55
CA GLY A 103 21.68 12.36 -9.20
C GLY A 103 21.92 13.80 -8.78
N ASP A 104 21.06 14.73 -9.20
CA ASP A 104 21.19 16.17 -8.95
C ASP A 104 20.26 16.66 -7.83
N LEU A 105 19.34 15.82 -7.37
CA LEU A 105 18.39 16.15 -6.31
C LEU A 105 19.08 16.61 -5.02
N GLN A 106 20.18 15.95 -4.63
CA GLN A 106 20.90 16.30 -3.41
C GLN A 106 21.56 17.69 -3.53
N ALA A 107 22.15 18.00 -4.69
CA ALA A 107 22.72 19.33 -4.96
C ALA A 107 21.62 20.40 -4.95
N HIS A 108 20.47 20.13 -5.55
CA HIS A 108 19.30 21.01 -5.49
C HIS A 108 18.82 21.25 -4.05
N MET A 109 18.71 20.19 -3.23
CA MET A 109 18.25 20.28 -1.84
C MET A 109 19.26 20.94 -0.89
N THR A 110 20.54 21.04 -1.28
CA THR A 110 21.60 21.72 -0.49
C THR A 110 21.89 23.13 -0.97
N ASN A 111 21.23 23.60 -2.03
CA ASN A 111 21.40 24.96 -2.54
C ASN A 111 20.70 25.97 -1.62
N ASP A 112 21.40 27.02 -1.19
CA ASP A 112 20.85 28.08 -0.33
C ASP A 112 19.64 28.79 -0.97
N GLU A 113 19.58 28.90 -2.31
CA GLU A 113 18.42 29.43 -3.02
C GLU A 113 17.16 28.57 -2.86
N HIS A 114 17.29 27.25 -2.73
CA HIS A 114 16.16 26.36 -2.47
C HIS A 114 15.51 26.68 -1.12
N PHE A 115 16.31 26.91 -0.08
CA PHE A 115 15.81 27.28 1.25
C PHE A 115 15.27 28.72 1.29
N ILE A 116 15.90 29.66 0.58
CA ILE A 116 15.46 31.07 0.51
C ILE A 116 14.09 31.17 -0.18
N ASN A 117 13.86 30.43 -1.27
CA ASN A 117 12.57 30.42 -2.00
C ASN A 117 11.44 29.75 -1.20
N MET A 118 11.73 28.76 -0.34
CA MET A 118 10.73 28.17 0.57
C MET A 118 10.26 29.16 1.64
N PHE A 119 11.12 30.10 2.03
CA PHE A 119 10.79 31.11 3.06
C PHE A 119 10.32 32.44 2.48
N SER A 120 10.59 32.75 1.20
CA SER A 120 10.18 34.00 0.56
C SER A 120 8.76 33.98 -0.02
N LYS A 121 8.22 32.83 -0.43
CA LYS A 121 6.81 32.70 -0.83
C LYS A 121 5.80 32.89 0.31
N SER A 122 6.25 32.87 1.56
CA SER A 122 5.41 33.22 2.72
C SER A 122 5.47 34.71 3.12
N ALA A 123 6.17 35.56 2.35
CA ALA A 123 6.44 36.97 2.71
C ALA A 123 6.03 37.98 1.62
N GLU A 124 5.37 37.56 0.54
CA GLU A 124 4.86 38.53 -0.45
C GLU A 124 3.44 38.99 -0.13
N THR A 125 3.35 39.86 0.87
CA THR A 125 2.44 41.03 0.86
C THR A 125 3.04 42.11 1.78
N GLY A 126 3.61 43.15 1.18
CA GLY A 126 3.99 44.39 1.90
C GLY A 126 5.31 45.00 1.50
N GLU A 127 5.23 45.95 0.57
CA GLU A 127 6.21 46.93 0.11
C GLU A 127 7.09 47.54 1.23
N ALA A 128 8.32 48.01 1.08
CA ALA A 128 9.01 48.81 0.08
C ALA A 128 10.52 48.97 0.42
N GLN A 129 11.31 49.08 -0.63
CA GLN A 129 12.55 49.91 -0.84
C GLN A 129 13.58 50.10 0.29
N GLU A 130 14.84 49.83 0.11
CA GLU A 130 15.90 50.53 -0.64
C GLU A 130 17.24 49.78 -0.67
N THR A 131 18.00 50.06 -1.68
CA THR A 131 19.21 49.46 -2.20
C THR A 131 20.52 50.01 -1.57
N PRO A 132 21.73 49.77 -2.12
CA PRO A 132 22.73 48.85 -1.59
C PRO A 132 24.07 49.55 -1.28
N GLN A 133 24.94 48.95 -0.52
CA GLN A 133 26.39 49.25 -0.63
C GLN A 133 27.25 48.01 -0.45
N LYS A 134 28.14 47.86 -1.41
CA LYS A 134 29.31 46.99 -1.48
C LYS A 134 30.32 47.38 -0.44
N GLU A 135 31.06 46.42 0.13
CA GLU A 135 32.53 46.37 -0.01
C GLU A 135 33.13 45.10 0.63
N ASN A 136 34.07 44.54 -0.06
CA ASN A 136 34.97 43.41 0.17
C ASN A 136 36.31 43.95 0.73
N PRO A 137 37.35 43.15 0.98
CA PRO A 137 37.58 41.87 1.68
C PRO A 137 38.79 41.92 2.67
N ASN A 138 39.06 40.74 3.24
CA ASN A 138 40.32 40.33 3.89
C ASN A 138 40.60 40.74 5.34
N SER A 139 40.49 39.78 6.23
CA SER A 139 41.65 39.47 7.11
C SER A 139 41.46 38.11 7.82
N THR A 140 42.37 37.23 7.53
CA THR A 140 42.69 36.00 8.25
C THR A 140 43.04 36.27 9.71
N SER A 141 42.31 35.66 10.66
CA SER A 141 42.88 35.35 11.97
C SER A 141 42.11 34.18 12.62
N LYS A 142 42.86 33.09 12.88
CA LYS A 142 42.41 31.94 13.68
C LYS A 142 42.00 32.41 15.08
N PRO A 143 40.85 31.99 15.65
CA PRO A 143 40.55 32.24 17.03
C PRO A 143 41.33 31.27 17.93
N ALA A 144 42.16 31.83 18.78
CA ALA A 144 42.89 31.15 19.84
C ALA A 144 41.90 30.56 20.86
N LYS A 145 42.15 29.31 21.28
CA LYS A 145 41.51 28.68 22.43
C LYS A 145 41.75 29.51 23.69
N ARG A 146 40.77 30.29 24.13
CA ARG A 146 40.78 30.90 25.46
C ARG A 146 40.04 29.98 26.43
N ASN A 147 40.75 29.36 27.35
CA ASN A 147 40.19 28.78 28.55
C ASN A 147 39.58 29.92 29.42
N PRO A 148 38.32 29.83 29.84
CA PRO A 148 37.73 30.85 30.70
C PRO A 148 38.31 30.71 32.11
N LYS A 149 39.00 31.77 32.57
CA LYS A 149 39.40 31.93 33.96
C LYS A 149 38.17 32.15 34.83
N SER A 150 38.14 31.51 36.00
CA SER A 150 37.07 31.57 37.02
C SER A 150 36.64 33.00 37.36
N GLY A 151 35.35 33.30 37.27
CA GLY A 151 34.75 34.51 37.84
C GLY A 151 33.65 35.21 37.00
N ASN A 152 33.50 34.93 35.72
CA ASN A 152 32.48 35.60 34.90
C ASN A 152 31.42 34.61 34.34
N HIS A 153 30.54 34.16 35.22
CA HIS A 153 29.48 33.21 34.86
C HIS A 153 28.52 33.72 33.77
N HIS A 154 28.28 35.04 33.73
CA HIS A 154 27.50 35.67 32.65
C HIS A 154 28.17 35.49 31.28
N GLY A 155 29.49 35.78 31.20
CA GLY A 155 30.28 35.58 29.98
C GLY A 155 30.30 34.11 29.51
N VAL A 156 30.36 33.16 30.45
CA VAL A 156 30.31 31.71 30.14
C VAL A 156 28.99 31.32 29.50
N SER A 157 27.86 31.82 30.04
CA SER A 157 26.52 31.55 29.47
C SER A 157 26.38 32.17 28.08
N VAL A 158 26.89 33.39 27.84
CA VAL A 158 26.90 34.01 26.50
C VAL A 158 27.71 33.18 25.51
N THR A 159 28.91 32.72 25.89
CA THR A 159 29.78 31.91 25.03
C THR A 159 29.11 30.59 24.62
N TYR A 160 28.46 29.87 25.56
CA TYR A 160 27.70 28.66 25.24
C TYR A 160 26.53 28.94 24.34
N LYS A 161 25.82 30.08 24.52
CA LYS A 161 24.73 30.47 23.63
C LYS A 161 25.24 30.71 22.20
N GLU A 162 26.31 31.48 22.01
CA GLU A 162 26.92 31.76 20.71
C GLU A 162 27.39 30.48 19.99
N GLN A 163 28.02 29.57 20.74
CA GLN A 163 28.40 28.27 20.23
C GLN A 163 27.16 27.46 19.82
N GLY A 164 26.08 27.50 20.64
CA GLY A 164 24.79 26.86 20.34
C GLY A 164 24.15 27.43 19.09
N ASP A 165 24.15 28.75 18.92
CA ASP A 165 23.65 29.45 17.74
C ASP A 165 24.40 29.01 16.47
N THR A 166 25.74 28.90 16.55
CA THR A 166 26.60 28.42 15.45
C THR A 166 26.24 26.96 15.07
N ARG A 167 26.04 26.10 16.07
CA ARG A 167 25.67 24.70 15.82
C ARG A 167 24.23 24.57 15.25
N PHE A 168 23.32 25.40 15.71
CA PHE A 168 21.97 25.48 15.19
C PHE A 168 21.96 25.88 13.71
N GLN A 169 22.74 26.92 13.34
CA GLN A 169 22.92 27.33 11.94
C GLN A 169 23.56 26.25 11.07
N ALA A 170 24.45 25.43 11.65
CA ALA A 170 25.05 24.27 11.00
C ALA A 170 24.09 23.02 10.95
N ASN A 171 22.84 23.16 11.31
CA ASN A 171 21.82 22.08 11.41
C ASN A 171 22.20 20.97 12.41
N ASN A 172 23.19 21.19 13.28
CA ASN A 172 23.54 20.25 14.35
C ASN A 172 22.70 20.54 15.60
N TYR A 173 21.44 20.16 15.58
CA TYR A 173 20.44 20.51 16.61
C TYR A 173 20.70 19.80 17.94
N VAL A 174 21.31 18.62 17.93
CA VAL A 174 21.64 17.86 19.15
C VAL A 174 22.72 18.62 19.94
N GLU A 175 23.83 18.97 19.31
CA GLU A 175 24.87 19.75 19.96
C GLU A 175 24.41 21.16 20.36
N ALA A 176 23.55 21.79 19.52
CA ALA A 176 22.95 23.08 19.86
C ALA A 176 22.09 22.99 21.13
N GLN A 177 21.23 21.98 21.27
CA GLN A 177 20.44 21.75 22.47
C GLN A 177 21.32 21.55 23.71
N ASP A 178 22.41 20.77 23.59
CA ASP A 178 23.33 20.51 24.70
C ASP A 178 24.04 21.79 25.13
N LEU A 179 24.49 22.61 24.17
CA LEU A 179 25.16 23.88 24.45
C LEU A 179 24.21 24.90 25.12
N TYR A 180 22.95 25.00 24.62
CA TYR A 180 21.95 25.82 25.29
C TYR A 180 21.63 25.31 26.70
N SER A 181 21.62 23.99 26.91
CA SER A 181 21.40 23.39 28.23
C SER A 181 22.57 23.70 29.18
N LYS A 182 23.82 23.67 28.69
CA LYS A 182 24.99 24.11 29.44
C LYS A 182 24.91 25.60 29.80
N ALA A 183 24.45 26.45 28.85
CA ALA A 183 24.24 27.86 29.11
C ALA A 183 23.19 28.11 30.23
N LEU A 184 22.09 27.33 30.23
CA LEU A 184 21.03 27.43 31.24
C LEU A 184 21.48 26.89 32.61
N ASN A 185 22.34 25.89 32.66
CA ASN A 185 22.87 25.36 33.91
C ASN A 185 23.67 26.40 34.69
N VAL A 186 24.28 27.40 34.03
CA VAL A 186 24.96 28.52 34.71
C VAL A 186 23.96 29.32 35.57
N PHE A 187 22.73 29.50 35.09
CA PHE A 187 21.66 30.21 35.85
C PHE A 187 21.08 29.36 36.99
N THR A 188 21.16 28.06 36.92
CA THR A 188 20.78 27.16 38.03
C THR A 188 21.83 27.19 39.15
N LEU A 189 23.11 27.33 38.80
CA LEU A 189 24.20 27.45 39.78
C LEU A 189 24.23 28.83 40.44
N GLN A 190 23.79 29.88 39.75
CA GLN A 190 23.67 31.25 40.27
C GLN A 190 22.32 31.89 40.01
N PRO A 191 21.31 31.63 40.84
CA PRO A 191 19.94 32.11 40.64
C PRO A 191 19.83 33.65 40.61
N SER A 192 20.75 34.39 41.25
CA SER A 192 20.80 35.86 41.23
C SER A 192 21.03 36.44 39.82
N LEU A 193 21.63 35.66 38.89
CA LEU A 193 21.83 36.07 37.49
C LEU A 193 20.50 36.11 36.72
N LYS A 194 19.48 35.37 37.13
CA LYS A 194 18.19 35.36 36.41
C LYS A 194 17.53 36.74 36.42
N SER A 195 17.48 37.39 37.56
CA SER A 195 16.83 38.71 37.70
C SER A 195 17.61 39.86 37.04
N THR A 196 18.91 39.69 36.82
CA THR A 196 19.78 40.71 36.17
C THR A 196 19.96 40.48 34.67
N SER A 197 19.54 39.32 34.14
CA SER A 197 19.79 38.92 32.77
C SER A 197 18.57 38.18 32.15
N ASP A 198 17.35 38.60 32.49
CA ASP A 198 16.09 37.99 32.02
C ASP A 198 16.03 37.85 30.48
N GLY A 199 16.52 38.86 29.73
CA GLY A 199 16.56 38.82 28.28
C GLY A 199 17.51 37.77 27.70
N LEU A 200 18.67 37.51 28.36
CA LEU A 200 19.58 36.45 27.95
C LEU A 200 18.99 35.07 28.26
N TYR A 201 18.48 34.89 29.47
CA TYR A 201 17.88 33.63 29.90
C TYR A 201 16.71 33.22 29.02
N THR A 202 15.76 34.14 28.73
CA THR A 202 14.62 33.92 27.85
C THR A 202 15.05 33.60 26.41
N SER A 203 16.11 34.28 25.89
CA SER A 203 16.59 34.01 24.54
C SER A 203 17.24 32.62 24.43
N ILE A 204 17.97 32.16 25.45
CA ILE A 204 18.55 30.81 25.47
C ILE A 204 17.45 29.74 25.53
N LEU A 205 16.44 29.91 26.38
CA LEU A 205 15.28 29.02 26.43
C LEU A 205 14.55 28.96 25.10
N ALA A 206 14.29 30.11 24.46
CA ALA A 206 13.62 30.19 23.17
C ALA A 206 14.45 29.51 22.06
N ASN A 207 15.80 29.63 22.08
CA ASN A 207 16.68 28.97 21.12
C ASN A 207 16.76 27.46 21.39
N ARG A 208 16.81 27.02 22.66
CA ARG A 208 16.73 25.60 22.99
C ARG A 208 15.38 24.99 22.56
N ALA A 209 14.27 25.69 22.77
CA ALA A 209 12.97 25.27 22.26
C ALA A 209 12.94 25.16 20.72
N ALA A 210 13.69 26.01 20.00
CA ALA A 210 13.84 25.89 18.56
C ALA A 210 14.62 24.62 18.17
N ALA A 211 15.74 24.33 18.83
CA ALA A 211 16.53 23.12 18.59
C ALA A 211 15.72 21.86 18.91
N ARG A 212 14.99 21.83 20.04
CA ARG A 212 14.09 20.73 20.42
C ARG A 212 12.94 20.51 19.42
N MET A 213 12.43 21.60 18.81
CA MET A 213 11.41 21.48 17.76
C MET A 213 11.94 20.70 16.56
N MET A 214 13.18 20.98 16.14
CA MET A 214 13.82 20.26 15.03
C MET A 214 14.12 18.80 15.38
N LEU A 215 14.34 18.50 16.65
CA LEU A 215 14.55 17.15 17.18
C LEU A 215 13.24 16.40 17.50
N SER A 216 12.09 17.04 17.26
CA SER A 216 10.76 16.50 17.60
C SER A 216 10.55 16.24 19.11
N ASP A 217 11.36 16.87 20.00
CA ASP A 217 11.13 16.88 21.46
C ASP A 217 10.07 17.93 21.83
N TYR A 218 8.82 17.65 21.46
CA TYR A 218 7.71 18.58 21.65
C TYR A 218 7.38 18.80 23.13
N ALA A 219 7.63 17.83 23.99
CA ALA A 219 7.45 17.97 25.44
C ALA A 219 8.47 18.98 26.01
N GLY A 220 9.74 18.87 25.62
CA GLY A 220 10.77 19.83 25.97
C GLY A 220 10.50 21.23 25.43
N VAL A 221 9.97 21.33 24.19
CA VAL A 221 9.55 22.62 23.62
C VAL A 221 8.46 23.29 24.46
N THR A 222 7.41 22.54 24.86
CA THR A 222 6.34 23.11 25.67
C THR A 222 6.82 23.58 27.04
N SER A 223 7.76 22.83 27.65
CA SER A 223 8.38 23.20 28.93
C SER A 223 9.17 24.51 28.81
N ASP A 224 10.10 24.61 27.84
CA ASP A 224 10.92 25.79 27.62
C ASP A 224 10.07 27.03 27.29
N CYS A 225 9.08 26.88 26.40
CA CYS A 225 8.20 27.97 26.03
C CYS A 225 7.31 28.44 27.22
N ASN A 226 6.89 27.52 28.10
CA ASN A 226 6.17 27.92 29.32
C ASN A 226 7.02 28.78 30.24
N GLU A 227 8.31 28.45 30.40
CA GLU A 227 9.23 29.26 31.21
C GLU A 227 9.48 30.64 30.58
N VAL A 228 9.63 30.70 29.23
CA VAL A 228 9.72 31.99 28.52
C VAL A 228 8.47 32.85 28.77
N LEU A 229 7.28 32.28 28.64
CA LEU A 229 6.02 33.00 28.77
C LEU A 229 5.69 33.42 30.21
N LYS A 230 6.29 32.78 31.23
CA LYS A 230 6.22 33.25 32.62
C LYS A 230 7.02 34.54 32.86
N ILE A 231 8.12 34.73 32.09
CA ILE A 231 9.01 35.90 32.23
C ILE A 231 8.53 37.03 31.31
N ASP A 232 8.21 36.70 30.06
CA ASP A 232 7.68 37.63 29.07
C ASP A 232 6.38 37.06 28.48
N ASN A 233 5.25 37.53 29.00
CA ASN A 233 3.91 37.12 28.59
C ASN A 233 3.51 37.63 27.19
N ASN A 234 4.31 38.48 26.56
CA ASN A 234 4.10 38.99 25.22
C ASN A 234 5.03 38.35 24.16
N TYR A 235 5.78 37.30 24.51
CA TYR A 235 6.74 36.67 23.61
C TYR A 235 6.05 35.79 22.55
N VAL A 236 5.62 36.41 21.42
CA VAL A 236 4.83 35.80 20.34
C VAL A 236 5.49 34.52 19.81
N LYS A 237 6.81 34.52 19.55
CA LYS A 237 7.53 33.34 19.01
C LYS A 237 7.43 32.11 19.93
N ALA A 238 7.49 32.32 21.26
CA ALA A 238 7.35 31.22 22.21
C ALA A 238 5.90 30.70 22.24
N ALA A 239 4.90 31.60 22.19
CA ALA A 239 3.49 31.21 22.15
C ALA A 239 3.14 30.37 20.91
N ILE A 240 3.57 30.80 19.72
CA ILE A 240 3.35 30.04 18.48
C ILE A 240 4.11 28.70 18.51
N ARG A 241 5.37 28.69 18.98
CA ARG A 241 6.19 27.46 19.05
C ARG A 241 5.60 26.45 20.04
N LYS A 242 5.17 26.90 21.23
CA LYS A 242 4.44 26.08 22.19
C LYS A 242 3.22 25.43 21.53
N ASN A 243 2.46 26.25 20.80
CA ASN A 243 1.24 25.83 20.18
C ASN A 243 1.45 24.78 19.07
N LYS A 244 2.45 24.99 18.22
CA LYS A 244 2.87 23.98 17.24
C LYS A 244 3.29 22.68 17.92
N ALA A 245 4.06 22.74 19.02
CA ALA A 245 4.45 21.55 19.77
C ALA A 245 3.25 20.80 20.37
N LEU A 246 2.28 21.53 20.95
CA LEU A 246 1.04 20.93 21.47
C LEU A 246 0.22 20.26 20.37
N THR A 247 0.15 20.85 19.17
CA THR A 247 -0.56 20.24 18.04
C THR A 247 0.14 18.96 17.54
N GLU A 248 1.48 18.92 17.53
CA GLU A 248 2.24 17.70 17.17
C GLU A 248 2.15 16.60 18.26
N LEU A 249 1.92 16.99 19.53
CA LEU A 249 1.57 16.05 20.61
C LEU A 249 0.11 15.57 20.53
N GLY A 250 -0.69 16.09 19.59
CA GLY A 250 -2.13 15.78 19.49
C GLY A 250 -2.99 16.41 20.59
N LYS A 251 -2.46 17.38 21.37
CA LYS A 251 -3.16 18.07 22.46
C LYS A 251 -3.89 19.31 21.93
N PHE A 252 -4.92 19.08 21.09
CA PHE A 252 -5.60 20.17 20.38
C PHE A 252 -6.39 21.12 21.28
N GLU A 253 -7.00 20.61 22.36
CA GLU A 253 -7.72 21.46 23.32
C GLU A 253 -6.74 22.36 24.09
N ASP A 254 -5.63 21.80 24.59
CA ASP A 254 -4.60 22.57 25.30
C ASP A 254 -3.95 23.61 24.38
N ALA A 255 -3.76 23.26 23.10
CA ALA A 255 -3.26 24.21 22.11
C ALA A 255 -4.24 25.35 21.88
N CYS A 256 -5.53 25.03 21.75
CA CYS A 256 -6.59 26.02 21.53
C CYS A 256 -6.75 26.97 22.73
N SER A 257 -6.82 26.46 23.97
CA SER A 257 -6.88 27.27 25.16
C SER A 257 -5.62 28.13 25.30
N SER A 258 -4.43 27.53 25.20
CA SER A 258 -3.16 28.25 25.37
C SER A 258 -2.99 29.45 24.44
N ILE A 259 -3.35 29.31 23.13
CA ILE A 259 -3.19 30.43 22.20
C ILE A 259 -4.27 31.49 22.35
N ARG A 260 -5.48 31.11 22.74
CA ARG A 260 -6.57 32.05 23.03
C ARG A 260 -6.28 32.86 24.29
N ASP A 261 -5.81 32.20 25.35
CA ASP A 261 -5.42 32.87 26.58
C ASP A 261 -4.29 33.87 26.33
N PHE A 262 -3.30 33.48 25.51
CA PHE A 262 -2.24 34.39 25.07
C PHE A 262 -2.80 35.58 24.28
N ALA A 263 -3.70 35.35 23.31
CA ALA A 263 -4.31 36.41 22.50
C ALA A 263 -5.17 37.38 23.33
N THR A 264 -5.91 36.86 24.32
CA THR A 264 -6.76 37.67 25.19
C THR A 264 -5.93 38.47 26.21
N GLY A 265 -4.84 37.92 26.73
CA GLY A 265 -3.90 38.56 27.63
C GLY A 265 -2.95 39.56 26.96
N ALA A 266 -2.88 39.57 25.61
CA ALA A 266 -1.97 40.44 24.88
C ALA A 266 -2.31 41.94 25.03
N THR A 267 -1.33 42.75 25.45
CA THR A 267 -1.48 44.18 25.68
C THR A 267 -1.58 45.02 24.40
N SER A 268 -1.00 44.53 23.30
CA SER A 268 -0.96 45.24 22.01
C SER A 268 -1.89 44.61 20.97
N PRO A 269 -2.65 45.41 20.18
CA PRO A 269 -3.39 44.93 19.03
C PRO A 269 -2.52 44.19 18.01
N ALA A 270 -1.28 44.64 17.77
CA ALA A 270 -0.32 43.99 16.85
C ALA A 270 0.04 42.57 17.28
N ILE A 271 0.16 42.29 18.57
CA ILE A 271 0.41 40.94 19.08
C ILE A 271 -0.80 40.03 18.81
N ARG A 272 -2.01 40.54 19.02
CA ARG A 272 -3.26 39.80 18.74
C ARG A 272 -3.36 39.44 17.25
N GLU A 273 -3.04 40.38 16.38
CA GLU A 273 -3.01 40.16 14.93
C GLU A 273 -1.95 39.12 14.54
N ALA A 274 -0.75 39.21 15.11
CA ALA A 274 0.34 38.25 14.84
C ALA A 274 0.01 36.80 15.19
N VAL A 275 -0.91 36.55 16.14
CA VAL A 275 -1.32 35.19 16.51
C VAL A 275 -2.68 34.79 15.95
N ALA A 276 -3.41 35.70 15.29
CA ALA A 276 -4.77 35.45 14.78
C ALA A 276 -4.83 34.27 13.80
N ALA A 277 -3.84 34.19 12.89
CA ALA A 277 -3.73 33.07 11.95
C ALA A 277 -3.53 31.72 12.68
N GLU A 278 -2.69 31.71 13.73
CA GLU A 278 -2.42 30.52 14.52
C GLU A 278 -3.65 30.10 15.33
N VAL A 279 -4.41 31.05 15.91
CA VAL A 279 -5.70 30.78 16.57
C VAL A 279 -6.65 30.08 15.61
N LYS A 280 -6.82 30.63 14.40
CA LYS A 280 -7.70 30.05 13.37
C LYS A 280 -7.25 28.65 12.95
N ARG A 281 -5.93 28.45 12.78
CA ARG A 281 -5.35 27.15 12.41
C ARG A 281 -5.66 26.08 13.46
N VAL A 282 -5.42 26.39 14.72
CA VAL A 282 -5.62 25.43 15.83
C VAL A 282 -7.10 25.15 16.08
N ASP A 283 -7.96 26.16 15.96
CA ASP A 283 -9.41 25.97 16.03
C ASP A 283 -9.91 25.02 14.93
N GLY A 284 -9.35 25.14 13.71
CA GLY A 284 -9.64 24.23 12.62
C GLY A 284 -9.20 22.80 12.93
N LEU A 285 -7.99 22.61 13.49
CA LEU A 285 -7.49 21.29 13.89
C LEU A 285 -8.34 20.67 15.01
N ARG A 286 -8.70 21.44 16.03
CA ARG A 286 -9.57 20.99 17.13
C ARG A 286 -10.94 20.56 16.62
N THR A 287 -11.58 21.41 15.83
CA THR A 287 -12.91 21.13 15.26
C THR A 287 -12.89 19.88 14.38
N GLY A 288 -11.90 19.78 13.49
CA GLY A 288 -11.74 18.60 12.63
C GLY A 288 -11.48 17.32 13.42
N TRP A 289 -10.67 17.39 14.49
CA TRP A 289 -10.42 16.25 15.39
C TRP A 289 -11.72 15.79 16.07
N THR A 290 -12.47 16.69 16.69
CA THR A 290 -13.74 16.37 17.37
C THR A 290 -14.75 15.78 16.38
N GLN A 291 -14.86 16.38 15.19
CA GLN A 291 -15.74 15.87 14.14
C GLN A 291 -15.32 14.46 13.67
N GLY A 292 -14.02 14.24 13.44
CA GLY A 292 -13.51 12.92 13.04
C GLY A 292 -13.76 11.85 14.09
N GLN A 293 -13.57 12.17 15.38
CA GLN A 293 -13.86 11.25 16.48
C GLN A 293 -15.36 10.90 16.57
N GLU A 294 -16.24 11.88 16.42
CA GLU A 294 -17.68 11.62 16.44
C GLU A 294 -18.14 10.76 15.27
N GLN A 295 -17.62 11.02 14.07
CA GLN A 295 -17.88 10.18 12.90
C GLN A 295 -17.37 8.75 13.12
N PHE A 296 -16.19 8.59 13.71
CA PHE A 296 -15.63 7.28 14.07
C PHE A 296 -16.52 6.56 15.11
N ARG A 297 -16.99 7.25 16.14
CA ARG A 297 -17.90 6.73 17.17
C ARG A 297 -19.21 6.23 16.56
N LEU A 298 -19.74 6.96 15.57
CA LEU A 298 -20.92 6.60 14.81
C LEU A 298 -20.70 5.49 13.78
N LYS A 299 -19.47 4.93 13.72
CA LYS A 299 -19.03 3.92 12.74
C LYS A 299 -19.09 4.40 11.27
N ASP A 300 -19.17 5.71 11.04
CA ASP A 300 -19.03 6.30 9.71
C ASP A 300 -17.55 6.47 9.40
N TYR A 301 -16.88 5.34 9.21
CA TYR A 301 -15.43 5.28 9.00
C TYR A 301 -14.99 6.00 7.73
N GLY A 302 -15.86 6.09 6.71
CA GLY A 302 -15.56 6.80 5.47
C GLY A 302 -15.40 8.31 5.68
N ARG A 303 -16.35 8.93 6.38
CA ARG A 303 -16.25 10.36 6.73
C ARG A 303 -15.15 10.61 7.76
N ALA A 304 -15.01 9.75 8.77
CA ALA A 304 -13.94 9.84 9.77
C ALA A 304 -12.55 9.86 9.10
N LYS A 305 -12.29 8.94 8.18
CA LYS A 305 -11.07 8.90 7.37
C LYS A 305 -10.82 10.23 6.66
N ASN A 306 -11.83 10.78 5.98
CA ASN A 306 -11.68 12.06 5.26
C ASN A 306 -11.34 13.20 6.22
N SER A 307 -11.98 13.26 7.38
CA SER A 307 -11.69 14.27 8.41
C SER A 307 -10.26 14.14 8.94
N PHE A 308 -9.80 12.92 9.26
CA PHE A 308 -8.42 12.70 9.72
C PHE A 308 -7.37 12.91 8.63
N ASN A 309 -7.65 12.56 7.38
CA ASN A 309 -6.76 12.86 6.26
C ASN A 309 -6.59 14.37 6.04
N LEU A 310 -7.67 15.15 6.21
CA LEU A 310 -7.58 16.60 6.16
C LEU A 310 -6.70 17.14 7.29
N LEU A 311 -6.82 16.59 8.51
CA LEU A 311 -5.99 16.97 9.64
C LEU A 311 -4.51 16.66 9.43
N MET A 312 -4.18 15.54 8.78
CA MET A 312 -2.79 15.16 8.48
C MET A 312 -2.08 16.14 7.54
N ARG A 313 -2.79 17.03 6.85
CA ARG A 313 -2.19 18.14 6.09
C ARG A 313 -1.68 19.26 7.02
N GLY A 314 -2.23 19.37 8.23
CA GLY A 314 -1.88 20.43 9.19
C GLY A 314 -1.08 19.98 10.40
N THR A 315 -0.91 18.67 10.62
CA THR A 315 -0.14 18.08 11.71
C THR A 315 0.31 16.67 11.39
N SER A 316 1.50 16.28 11.87
CA SER A 316 2.01 14.91 11.81
C SER A 316 1.81 14.14 13.12
N ALA A 317 0.92 14.61 13.99
CA ALA A 317 0.66 14.02 15.31
C ALA A 317 0.34 12.51 15.18
N PRO A 318 1.06 11.62 15.87
CA PRO A 318 0.83 10.16 15.79
C PRO A 318 -0.62 9.77 16.07
N LYS A 319 -1.27 10.48 17.00
CA LYS A 319 -2.68 10.27 17.36
C LYS A 319 -3.63 10.44 16.18
N VAL A 320 -3.39 11.41 15.29
CA VAL A 320 -4.20 11.64 14.07
C VAL A 320 -3.96 10.56 13.05
N VAL A 321 -2.70 10.19 12.83
CA VAL A 321 -2.31 9.12 11.89
C VAL A 321 -2.90 7.77 12.31
N ILE A 322 -2.85 7.45 13.62
CA ILE A 322 -3.47 6.23 14.16
C ILE A 322 -5.00 6.26 14.01
N ALA A 323 -5.64 7.40 14.24
CA ALA A 323 -7.08 7.54 14.06
C ALA A 323 -7.50 7.35 12.59
N ALA A 324 -6.71 7.87 11.64
CA ALA A 324 -6.89 7.63 10.21
C ALA A 324 -6.71 6.14 9.88
N ALA A 325 -5.66 5.49 10.40
CA ALA A 325 -5.41 4.07 10.21
C ALA A 325 -6.55 3.20 10.78
N ARG A 326 -7.05 3.51 11.98
CA ARG A 326 -8.22 2.84 12.57
C ARG A 326 -9.48 3.00 11.71
N SER A 327 -9.66 4.18 11.11
CA SER A 327 -10.77 4.41 10.17
C SER A 327 -10.63 3.58 8.90
N ASP A 328 -9.41 3.47 8.36
CA ASP A 328 -9.11 2.59 7.23
C ASP A 328 -9.40 1.13 7.55
N LEU A 329 -9.01 0.65 8.74
CA LEU A 329 -9.32 -0.70 9.20
C LEU A 329 -10.83 -0.92 9.32
N GLY A 330 -11.58 0.06 9.81
CA GLY A 330 -13.05 -0.02 9.91
C GLY A 330 -13.74 -0.15 8.55
N ILE A 331 -13.14 0.35 7.47
CA ILE A 331 -13.61 0.17 6.09
C ILE A 331 -13.11 -1.16 5.50
N GLY A 332 -12.00 -1.71 6.02
CA GLY A 332 -11.30 -2.88 5.51
C GLY A 332 -10.14 -2.56 4.56
N LEU A 333 -9.65 -1.32 4.53
CA LEU A 333 -8.51 -0.87 3.72
C LEU A 333 -7.19 -1.16 4.46
N VAL A 334 -6.86 -2.44 4.59
CA VAL A 334 -5.77 -2.92 5.44
C VAL A 334 -4.41 -2.40 4.99
N ASP A 335 -4.12 -2.39 3.69
CA ASP A 335 -2.84 -1.93 3.15
C ASP A 335 -2.59 -0.44 3.43
N SER A 336 -3.64 0.39 3.35
CA SER A 336 -3.57 1.81 3.68
C SER A 336 -3.27 2.00 5.17
N ALA A 337 -3.99 1.30 6.03
CA ALA A 337 -3.78 1.34 7.48
C ALA A 337 -2.37 0.87 7.87
N THR A 338 -1.88 -0.21 7.26
CA THR A 338 -0.53 -0.72 7.52
C THR A 338 0.54 0.31 7.18
N ARG A 339 0.42 1.02 6.06
CA ARG A 339 1.35 2.10 5.70
C ARG A 339 1.35 3.23 6.73
N LEU A 340 0.17 3.65 7.20
CA LEU A 340 0.05 4.70 8.22
C LEU A 340 0.66 4.27 9.55
N VAL A 341 0.41 3.04 9.99
CA VAL A 341 1.01 2.48 11.22
C VAL A 341 2.53 2.42 11.11
N LEU A 342 3.06 1.93 9.97
CA LEU A 342 4.50 1.88 9.75
C LEU A 342 5.15 3.28 9.76
N GLN A 343 4.45 4.31 9.26
CA GLN A 343 4.91 5.69 9.32
C GLN A 343 5.08 6.17 10.78
N VAL A 344 4.15 5.84 11.66
CA VAL A 344 4.26 6.16 13.10
C VAL A 344 5.40 5.37 13.74
N ASN A 345 5.43 4.05 13.54
CA ASN A 345 6.39 3.15 14.20
C ASN A 345 7.85 3.42 13.82
N ARG A 346 8.11 3.95 12.62
CA ARG A 346 9.46 4.38 12.21
C ARG A 346 10.03 5.49 13.09
N ARG A 347 9.20 6.34 13.68
CA ARG A 347 9.62 7.43 14.56
C ARG A 347 9.64 6.98 16.02
N HIS A 348 8.49 6.57 16.52
CA HIS A 348 8.28 6.02 17.86
C HIS A 348 7.05 5.12 17.84
N ALA A 349 7.25 3.83 18.08
CA ALA A 349 6.12 2.92 18.29
C ALA A 349 5.41 3.30 19.61
N THR A 350 4.09 3.32 19.58
CA THR A 350 3.23 3.49 20.76
C THR A 350 2.36 2.26 20.96
N PRO A 351 1.87 1.98 22.18
CA PRO A 351 0.98 0.84 22.40
C PRO A 351 -0.22 0.82 21.44
N GLU A 352 -0.82 1.99 21.19
CA GLU A 352 -1.96 2.13 20.30
C GLU A 352 -1.58 1.92 18.82
N SER A 353 -0.37 2.31 18.41
CA SER A 353 0.09 2.07 17.03
C SER A 353 0.39 0.59 16.80
N LEU A 354 0.93 -0.10 17.80
CA LEU A 354 1.17 -1.54 17.76
C LEU A 354 -0.15 -2.32 17.78
N GLU A 355 -1.12 -1.94 18.64
CA GLU A 355 -2.47 -2.51 18.63
C GLU A 355 -3.12 -2.37 17.25
N CYS A 356 -3.05 -1.17 16.67
CA CYS A 356 -3.58 -0.91 15.33
C CYS A 356 -2.88 -1.77 14.25
N GLY A 357 -1.57 -1.96 14.35
CA GLY A 357 -0.79 -2.88 13.51
C GLY A 357 -1.22 -4.32 13.69
N GLY A 358 -1.46 -4.75 14.92
CA GLY A 358 -1.99 -6.09 15.22
C GLY A 358 -3.36 -6.33 14.59
N ILE A 359 -4.27 -5.35 14.66
CA ILE A 359 -5.59 -5.43 14.00
C ILE A 359 -5.43 -5.49 12.47
N ALA A 360 -4.48 -4.73 11.90
CA ALA A 360 -4.21 -4.78 10.46
C ALA A 360 -3.75 -6.19 10.03
N MET A 361 -2.82 -6.80 10.76
CA MET A 361 -2.35 -8.18 10.50
C MET A 361 -3.47 -9.21 10.69
N LEU A 362 -4.31 -9.03 11.73
CA LEU A 362 -5.48 -9.87 11.94
C LEU A 362 -6.43 -9.83 10.74
N LEU A 363 -6.77 -8.64 10.25
CA LEU A 363 -7.65 -8.45 9.09
C LEU A 363 -7.03 -8.92 7.76
N SER A 364 -5.71 -9.05 7.69
CA SER A 364 -4.99 -9.70 6.59
C SER A 364 -5.04 -11.23 6.67
N GLY A 365 -5.38 -11.80 7.84
CA GLY A 365 -5.30 -13.24 8.12
C GLY A 365 -3.93 -13.72 8.61
N GLU A 366 -3.02 -12.81 8.92
CA GLU A 366 -1.66 -13.08 9.42
C GLU A 366 -1.66 -13.18 10.96
N PHE A 367 -2.30 -14.23 11.49
CA PHE A 367 -2.58 -14.36 12.93
C PHE A 367 -1.34 -14.34 13.81
N ASP A 368 -0.24 -14.98 13.38
CA ASP A 368 0.98 -15.07 14.18
C ASP A 368 1.64 -13.68 14.30
N LYS A 369 1.74 -12.94 13.21
CA LYS A 369 2.22 -11.56 13.22
C LYS A 369 1.32 -10.64 14.04
N ALA A 370 0.00 -10.80 13.93
CA ALA A 370 -0.95 -10.04 14.76
C ALA A 370 -0.69 -10.26 16.24
N MET A 371 -0.48 -11.52 16.66
CA MET A 371 -0.19 -11.85 18.05
C MET A 371 1.16 -11.27 18.53
N GLU A 372 2.17 -11.18 17.68
CA GLU A 372 3.44 -10.53 18.01
C GLU A 372 3.24 -9.03 18.28
N TYR A 373 2.51 -8.33 17.40
CA TYR A 373 2.14 -6.93 17.60
C TYR A 373 1.38 -6.70 18.92
N PHE A 374 0.36 -7.53 19.21
CA PHE A 374 -0.41 -7.41 20.44
C PHE A 374 0.42 -7.73 21.69
N LYS A 375 1.34 -8.68 21.65
CA LYS A 375 2.26 -8.97 22.74
C LYS A 375 3.22 -7.79 22.99
N GLU A 376 3.73 -7.17 21.94
CA GLU A 376 4.64 -6.04 22.10
C GLU A 376 3.90 -4.79 22.62
N ALA A 377 2.66 -4.54 22.17
CA ALA A 377 1.80 -3.52 22.74
C ALA A 377 1.55 -3.76 24.25
N ALA A 378 1.31 -5.01 24.65
CA ALA A 378 1.12 -5.39 26.05
C ALA A 378 2.38 -5.26 26.91
N ARG A 379 3.58 -5.32 26.32
CA ARG A 379 4.84 -5.04 27.04
C ARG A 379 4.99 -3.58 27.35
N MET A 380 4.58 -2.71 26.41
CA MET A 380 4.67 -1.26 26.58
C MET A 380 3.60 -0.72 27.51
N ASP A 381 2.37 -1.23 27.39
CA ASP A 381 1.23 -0.87 28.25
C ASP A 381 0.42 -2.12 28.64
N PRO A 382 0.70 -2.70 29.81
CA PRO A 382 -0.03 -3.87 30.31
C PRO A 382 -1.49 -3.59 30.67
N GLU A 383 -1.87 -2.33 30.87
CA GLU A 383 -3.23 -1.93 31.26
C GLU A 383 -4.14 -1.65 30.06
N LEU A 384 -3.63 -1.69 28.84
CA LEU A 384 -4.41 -1.47 27.62
C LEU A 384 -5.40 -2.64 27.39
N GLU A 385 -6.60 -2.52 27.96
CA GLU A 385 -7.60 -3.60 27.94
C GLU A 385 -8.10 -3.95 26.53
N SER A 386 -8.18 -2.96 25.64
CA SER A 386 -8.54 -3.19 24.22
C SER A 386 -7.55 -4.17 23.56
N ASN A 387 -6.27 -4.02 23.82
CA ASN A 387 -5.23 -4.91 23.27
C ASN A 387 -5.35 -6.34 23.80
N LYS A 388 -5.69 -6.51 25.10
CA LYS A 388 -5.94 -7.84 25.69
C LYS A 388 -7.13 -8.53 25.02
N GLN A 389 -8.20 -7.78 24.74
CA GLN A 389 -9.40 -8.29 24.07
C GLN A 389 -9.07 -8.74 22.64
N GLU A 390 -8.36 -7.91 21.87
CA GLU A 390 -7.98 -8.23 20.48
C GLU A 390 -7.00 -9.43 20.43
N LEU A 391 -6.09 -9.57 21.37
CA LEU A 391 -5.22 -10.76 21.45
C LEU A 391 -6.02 -12.05 21.71
N ARG A 392 -7.01 -12.03 22.61
CA ARG A 392 -7.89 -13.19 22.84
C ARG A 392 -8.70 -13.50 21.60
N ARG A 393 -9.28 -12.48 20.98
CA ARG A 393 -10.06 -12.56 19.75
C ARG A 393 -9.24 -13.17 18.61
N CYS A 394 -8.01 -12.70 18.42
CA CYS A 394 -7.09 -13.23 17.42
C CYS A 394 -6.81 -14.72 17.60
N ARG A 395 -6.53 -15.18 18.83
CA ARG A 395 -6.31 -16.59 19.14
C ARG A 395 -7.53 -17.44 18.84
N THR A 396 -8.71 -17.04 19.34
CA THR A 396 -9.96 -17.77 19.11
C THR A 396 -10.24 -17.91 17.62
N MET A 397 -10.10 -16.83 16.85
CA MET A 397 -10.36 -16.84 15.42
C MET A 397 -9.38 -17.75 14.67
N ARG A 398 -8.09 -17.67 14.98
CA ARG A 398 -7.07 -18.55 14.41
C ARG A 398 -7.40 -20.03 14.63
N ASP A 399 -7.70 -20.38 15.88
CA ASP A 399 -7.94 -21.76 16.25
C ASP A 399 -9.22 -22.32 15.61
N CYS A 400 -10.30 -21.54 15.59
CA CYS A 400 -11.54 -21.93 14.90
C CYS A 400 -11.36 -22.11 13.38
N ILE A 401 -10.58 -21.23 12.73
CA ILE A 401 -10.29 -21.35 11.28
C ILE A 401 -9.39 -22.56 11.04
N ALA A 402 -8.40 -22.82 11.88
CA ALA A 402 -7.54 -24.00 11.78
C ALA A 402 -8.34 -25.29 11.89
N ASP A 403 -9.31 -25.35 12.82
CA ASP A 403 -10.21 -26.47 12.98
C ASP A 403 -11.09 -26.68 11.74
N ALA A 404 -11.64 -25.61 11.18
CA ALA A 404 -12.42 -25.69 9.95
C ALA A 404 -11.58 -26.21 8.77
N ARG A 405 -10.35 -25.71 8.59
CA ARG A 405 -9.41 -26.20 7.56
C ARG A 405 -9.05 -27.67 7.75
N ARG A 406 -8.86 -28.11 9.01
CA ARG A 406 -8.62 -29.51 9.33
C ARG A 406 -9.80 -30.37 8.89
N LYS A 407 -11.06 -29.95 9.12
CA LYS A 407 -12.25 -30.66 8.65
C LYS A 407 -12.36 -30.72 7.13
N VAL A 408 -11.94 -29.68 6.41
CA VAL A 408 -11.81 -29.73 4.95
C VAL A 408 -10.80 -30.81 4.51
N PHE A 409 -9.66 -30.92 5.20
CA PHE A 409 -8.64 -31.94 4.93
C PHE A 409 -9.18 -33.36 5.20
N GLU A 410 -9.93 -33.54 6.28
CA GLU A 410 -10.60 -34.80 6.65
C GLU A 410 -11.79 -35.14 5.73
N ARG A 411 -12.10 -34.28 4.75
CA ARG A 411 -13.25 -34.36 3.82
C ARG A 411 -14.62 -34.28 4.51
N ASP A 412 -14.68 -33.82 5.73
CA ASP A 412 -15.92 -33.50 6.45
C ASP A 412 -16.35 -32.06 6.12
N PHE A 413 -16.83 -31.88 4.88
CA PHE A 413 -17.17 -30.56 4.37
C PHE A 413 -18.38 -29.94 5.08
N ALA A 414 -19.32 -30.75 5.55
CA ALA A 414 -20.50 -30.28 6.28
C ALA A 414 -20.07 -29.61 7.60
N LYS A 415 -19.20 -30.30 8.38
CA LYS A 415 -18.68 -29.75 9.62
C LYS A 415 -17.79 -28.54 9.39
N ALA A 416 -16.99 -28.54 8.32
CA ALA A 416 -16.19 -27.38 7.94
C ALA A 416 -17.07 -26.14 7.66
N VAL A 417 -18.15 -26.29 6.89
CA VAL A 417 -19.11 -25.19 6.61
C VAL A 417 -19.77 -24.69 7.89
N GLU A 418 -20.12 -25.57 8.82
CA GLU A 418 -20.67 -25.20 10.13
C GLU A 418 -19.67 -24.36 10.93
N LEU A 419 -18.40 -24.79 11.02
CA LEU A 419 -17.35 -24.07 11.73
C LEU A 419 -17.06 -22.69 11.09
N TYR A 420 -16.94 -22.60 9.76
CA TYR A 420 -16.79 -21.30 9.08
C TYR A 420 -17.99 -20.39 9.32
N SER A 421 -19.21 -20.95 9.36
CA SER A 421 -20.41 -20.17 9.64
C SER A 421 -20.45 -19.65 11.07
N SER A 422 -19.99 -20.46 12.03
CA SER A 422 -19.82 -20.06 13.43
C SER A 422 -18.80 -18.93 13.58
N VAL A 423 -17.66 -19.02 12.88
CA VAL A 423 -16.65 -17.95 12.86
C VAL A 423 -17.26 -16.66 12.28
N LYS A 424 -17.95 -16.75 11.14
CA LYS A 424 -18.59 -15.58 10.52
C LYS A 424 -19.66 -14.94 11.41
N ALA A 425 -20.39 -15.71 12.18
CA ALA A 425 -21.39 -15.23 13.13
C ALA A 425 -20.74 -14.58 14.36
N ALA A 426 -19.71 -15.25 14.96
CA ALA A 426 -19.01 -14.75 16.15
C ALA A 426 -18.23 -13.46 15.87
N PHE A 427 -17.76 -13.25 14.64
CA PHE A 427 -16.99 -12.09 14.20
C PHE A 427 -17.71 -11.30 13.11
N SER A 428 -19.02 -11.10 13.29
CA SER A 428 -19.90 -10.38 12.35
C SER A 428 -19.56 -8.90 12.17
N ASP A 429 -18.72 -8.34 13.04
CA ASP A 429 -18.18 -6.99 12.99
C ASP A 429 -16.96 -6.83 12.06
N LEU A 430 -16.45 -7.93 11.48
CA LEU A 430 -15.37 -7.85 10.50
C LEU A 430 -15.75 -6.95 9.32
N PRO A 431 -14.85 -6.03 8.93
CA PRO A 431 -15.09 -5.18 7.76
C PRO A 431 -15.27 -6.01 6.50
N ARG A 432 -16.37 -5.77 5.78
CA ARG A 432 -16.74 -6.55 4.58
C ARG A 432 -15.68 -6.52 3.46
N LYS A 433 -14.82 -5.49 3.44
CA LYS A 433 -13.73 -5.34 2.47
C LYS A 433 -12.38 -5.83 2.98
N SER A 434 -12.33 -6.47 4.16
CA SER A 434 -11.06 -7.00 4.67
C SER A 434 -10.64 -8.29 3.94
N PRO A 435 -9.32 -8.51 3.74
CA PRO A 435 -8.81 -9.76 3.17
C PRO A 435 -9.25 -11.01 3.92
N LEU A 436 -9.31 -10.95 5.26
CA LEU A 436 -9.78 -12.06 6.08
C LEU A 436 -11.24 -12.42 5.80
N HIS A 437 -12.12 -11.41 5.64
CA HIS A 437 -13.52 -11.63 5.28
C HIS A 437 -13.63 -12.34 3.92
N ALA A 438 -12.86 -11.90 2.92
CA ALA A 438 -12.79 -12.55 1.62
C ALA A 438 -12.32 -14.01 1.73
N THR A 439 -11.26 -14.26 2.52
CA THR A 439 -10.69 -15.60 2.75
C THR A 439 -11.71 -16.54 3.39
N LEU A 440 -12.45 -16.10 4.40
CA LEU A 440 -13.49 -16.91 5.04
C LEU A 440 -14.58 -17.31 4.06
N HIS A 441 -14.99 -16.41 3.19
CA HIS A 441 -16.02 -16.68 2.20
C HIS A 441 -15.53 -17.61 1.09
N VAL A 442 -14.32 -17.43 0.55
CA VAL A 442 -13.81 -18.33 -0.50
C VAL A 442 -13.53 -19.74 0.02
N GLU A 443 -13.06 -19.88 1.26
CA GLU A 443 -12.87 -21.19 1.89
C GLU A 443 -14.21 -21.89 2.13
N THR A 444 -15.21 -21.16 2.60
CA THR A 444 -16.60 -21.69 2.72
C THR A 444 -17.17 -22.11 1.37
N ALA A 445 -16.98 -21.28 0.33
CA ALA A 445 -17.42 -21.59 -1.04
C ALA A 445 -16.77 -22.88 -1.56
N GLY A 446 -15.49 -23.08 -1.30
CA GLY A 446 -14.77 -24.29 -1.66
C GLY A 446 -15.31 -25.56 -0.98
N ALA A 447 -15.70 -25.48 0.28
CA ALA A 447 -16.33 -26.59 1.00
C ALA A 447 -17.74 -26.88 0.44
N LYS A 448 -18.57 -25.86 0.25
CA LYS A 448 -19.92 -25.98 -0.35
C LYS A 448 -19.90 -26.55 -1.77
N LEU A 449 -18.93 -26.14 -2.58
CA LEU A 449 -18.75 -26.69 -3.93
C LEU A 449 -18.54 -28.20 -3.90
N ARG A 450 -17.76 -28.71 -2.93
CA ARG A 450 -17.52 -30.16 -2.75
C ARG A 450 -18.75 -30.90 -2.27
N MET A 451 -19.63 -30.23 -1.53
CA MET A 451 -20.94 -30.73 -1.13
C MET A 451 -22.01 -30.66 -2.25
N LYS A 452 -21.65 -30.08 -3.40
CA LYS A 452 -22.58 -29.77 -4.50
C LYS A 452 -23.68 -28.74 -4.12
N ASP A 453 -23.45 -27.96 -3.04
CA ASP A 453 -24.28 -26.79 -2.72
C ASP A 453 -23.80 -25.61 -3.60
N TYR A 454 -24.21 -25.66 -4.88
CA TYR A 454 -23.80 -24.68 -5.88
C TYR A 454 -24.37 -23.29 -5.59
N ALA A 455 -25.63 -23.22 -5.13
CA ALA A 455 -26.27 -21.93 -4.80
C ALA A 455 -25.59 -21.25 -3.62
N GLY A 456 -25.28 -22.00 -2.56
CA GLY A 456 -24.53 -21.49 -1.42
C GLY A 456 -23.09 -21.11 -1.77
N CYS A 457 -22.45 -21.86 -2.69
CA CYS A 457 -21.12 -21.53 -3.21
C CYS A 457 -21.15 -20.19 -3.97
N LEU A 458 -22.11 -19.96 -4.87
CA LEU A 458 -22.24 -18.70 -5.62
C LEU A 458 -22.41 -17.49 -4.69
N LYS A 459 -23.21 -17.63 -3.62
CA LYS A 459 -23.43 -16.57 -2.64
C LYS A 459 -22.13 -16.20 -1.92
N ASP A 460 -21.35 -17.19 -1.48
CA ASP A 460 -20.08 -16.95 -0.81
C ASP A 460 -19.03 -16.39 -1.79
N CYS A 461 -18.96 -16.88 -3.04
CA CYS A 461 -18.10 -16.32 -4.07
C CYS A 461 -18.42 -14.84 -4.35
N ALA A 462 -19.69 -14.48 -4.49
CA ALA A 462 -20.11 -13.09 -4.69
C ALA A 462 -19.68 -12.18 -3.52
N THR A 463 -19.80 -12.69 -2.29
CA THR A 463 -19.36 -11.93 -1.10
C THR A 463 -17.84 -11.78 -1.06
N CYS A 464 -17.09 -12.83 -1.42
CA CYS A 464 -15.62 -12.75 -1.54
C CYS A 464 -15.21 -11.73 -2.60
N LEU A 465 -15.80 -11.76 -3.79
CA LEU A 465 -15.47 -10.87 -4.91
C LEU A 465 -15.88 -9.42 -4.65
N TYR A 466 -16.90 -9.17 -3.83
CA TYR A 466 -17.20 -7.82 -3.35
C TYR A 466 -16.08 -7.25 -2.46
N ALA A 467 -15.44 -8.10 -1.68
CA ALA A 467 -14.34 -7.71 -0.80
C ALA A 467 -13.00 -7.62 -1.57
N LYS A 468 -12.79 -8.56 -2.49
CA LYS A 468 -11.56 -8.74 -3.25
C LYS A 468 -11.91 -9.27 -4.66
N ASP A 469 -12.02 -8.37 -5.62
CA ASP A 469 -12.43 -8.66 -7.02
C ASP A 469 -11.36 -9.44 -7.80
N ASP A 470 -10.09 -9.34 -7.41
CA ASP A 470 -8.96 -10.07 -7.99
C ASP A 470 -8.75 -11.49 -7.39
N CYS A 471 -9.72 -12.01 -6.64
CA CYS A 471 -9.62 -13.36 -6.07
C CYS A 471 -9.83 -14.44 -7.13
N ALA A 472 -8.77 -14.92 -7.78
CA ALA A 472 -8.81 -15.96 -8.82
C ALA A 472 -9.58 -17.22 -8.36
N GLN A 473 -9.36 -17.65 -7.10
CA GLN A 473 -10.00 -18.83 -6.56
C GLN A 473 -11.53 -18.71 -6.46
N ALA A 474 -12.02 -17.50 -6.13
CA ALA A 474 -13.47 -17.24 -6.07
C ALA A 474 -14.09 -17.29 -7.47
N TRP A 475 -13.42 -16.75 -8.48
CA TRP A 475 -13.87 -16.84 -9.88
C TRP A 475 -13.91 -18.29 -10.37
N ILE A 476 -12.88 -19.09 -10.07
CA ILE A 476 -12.83 -20.51 -10.42
C ILE A 476 -13.96 -21.30 -9.74
N TYR A 477 -14.22 -21.04 -8.45
CA TYR A 477 -15.31 -21.71 -7.75
C TYR A 477 -16.68 -21.27 -8.26
N LYS A 478 -16.84 -19.98 -8.60
CA LYS A 478 -18.06 -19.44 -9.23
C LYS A 478 -18.33 -20.15 -10.55
N ALA A 479 -17.34 -20.25 -11.43
CA ALA A 479 -17.47 -20.93 -12.72
C ALA A 479 -17.82 -22.42 -12.56
N LYS A 480 -17.18 -23.13 -11.62
CA LYS A 480 -17.49 -24.55 -11.34
C LYS A 480 -18.91 -24.73 -10.77
N ALA A 481 -19.38 -23.81 -9.94
CA ALA A 481 -20.73 -23.84 -9.39
C ALA A 481 -21.77 -23.54 -10.47
N LEU A 482 -21.52 -22.58 -11.36
CA LEU A 482 -22.36 -22.28 -12.52
C LEU A 482 -22.46 -23.49 -13.46
N HIS A 483 -21.34 -24.16 -13.74
CA HIS A 483 -21.30 -25.39 -14.49
C HIS A 483 -22.17 -26.49 -13.84
N GLY A 484 -22.04 -26.65 -12.51
CA GLY A 484 -22.89 -27.63 -11.77
C GLY A 484 -24.38 -27.33 -11.83
N LEU A 485 -24.76 -26.08 -12.11
CA LEU A 485 -26.16 -25.66 -12.35
C LEU A 485 -26.55 -25.65 -13.84
N GLY A 486 -25.66 -26.03 -14.75
CA GLY A 486 -25.90 -26.00 -16.20
C GLY A 486 -25.90 -24.58 -16.81
N ARG A 487 -25.34 -23.59 -16.12
CA ARG A 487 -25.26 -22.15 -16.48
C ARG A 487 -23.88 -21.80 -17.03
N ASP A 488 -23.38 -22.59 -17.99
CA ASP A 488 -22.03 -22.45 -18.53
C ASP A 488 -21.84 -21.13 -19.31
N GLU A 489 -22.88 -20.59 -19.94
CA GLU A 489 -22.87 -19.32 -20.66
C GLU A 489 -22.52 -18.16 -19.72
N GLU A 490 -23.11 -18.12 -18.52
CA GLU A 490 -22.80 -17.11 -17.51
C GLU A 490 -21.35 -17.26 -16.98
N ALA A 491 -20.88 -18.51 -16.82
CA ALA A 491 -19.48 -18.74 -16.42
C ALA A 491 -18.51 -18.20 -17.47
N LEU A 492 -18.82 -18.36 -18.76
CA LEU A 492 -18.01 -17.85 -19.87
C LEU A 492 -18.02 -16.32 -19.92
N GLU A 493 -19.18 -15.68 -19.73
CA GLU A 493 -19.32 -14.22 -19.68
C GLU A 493 -18.53 -13.62 -18.52
N ASP A 494 -18.59 -14.21 -17.33
CA ASP A 494 -17.86 -13.79 -16.14
C ASP A 494 -16.33 -13.89 -16.31
N LEU A 495 -15.83 -14.94 -16.95
CA LEU A 495 -14.40 -15.18 -17.10
C LEU A 495 -13.76 -14.42 -18.28
N ARG A 496 -14.55 -14.04 -19.30
CA ARG A 496 -14.04 -13.34 -20.49
C ARG A 496 -13.26 -12.05 -20.19
N PRO A 497 -13.74 -11.13 -19.33
CA PRO A 497 -13.00 -9.92 -18.98
C PRO A 497 -11.67 -10.24 -18.28
N LEU A 498 -11.62 -11.32 -17.50
CA LEU A 498 -10.42 -11.71 -16.76
C LEU A 498 -9.31 -12.20 -17.69
N MET A 499 -9.67 -12.83 -18.80
CA MET A 499 -8.71 -13.27 -19.82
C MET A 499 -7.98 -12.09 -20.46
N SER A 500 -8.66 -10.96 -20.65
CA SER A 500 -8.03 -9.74 -21.19
C SER A 500 -7.21 -8.97 -20.15
N SER A 501 -7.62 -8.97 -18.88
CA SER A 501 -6.96 -8.19 -17.82
C SER A 501 -5.82 -8.94 -17.13
N TRP A 502 -5.95 -10.26 -16.91
CA TRP A 502 -4.94 -11.06 -16.21
C TRP A 502 -4.00 -11.82 -17.16
N GLY A 503 -4.29 -11.86 -18.45
CA GLY A 503 -3.44 -12.43 -19.50
C GLY A 503 -3.02 -13.88 -19.24
N ALA A 504 -1.86 -14.25 -19.79
CA ALA A 504 -1.31 -15.61 -19.67
C ALA A 504 -0.87 -15.99 -18.23
N GLY A 505 -0.84 -15.03 -17.29
CA GLY A 505 -0.28 -15.23 -15.94
C GLY A 505 -1.09 -16.14 -15.02
N HIS A 506 -2.40 -16.32 -15.26
CA HIS A 506 -3.28 -17.13 -14.40
C HIS A 506 -3.76 -18.40 -15.10
N ALA A 507 -2.88 -19.42 -15.19
CA ALA A 507 -3.19 -20.70 -15.86
C ALA A 507 -4.53 -21.31 -15.38
N ALA A 508 -4.80 -21.31 -14.08
CA ALA A 508 -6.02 -21.90 -13.52
C ALA A 508 -7.32 -21.17 -13.93
N VAL A 509 -7.25 -19.86 -14.16
CA VAL A 509 -8.41 -19.08 -14.67
C VAL A 509 -8.60 -19.35 -16.15
N ARG A 510 -7.51 -19.43 -16.90
CA ARG A 510 -7.56 -19.83 -18.32
C ARG A 510 -8.17 -21.23 -18.50
N ASP A 511 -7.72 -22.21 -17.69
CA ASP A 511 -8.30 -23.57 -17.75
C ASP A 511 -9.80 -23.57 -17.42
N ALA A 512 -10.23 -22.71 -16.49
CA ALA A 512 -11.65 -22.56 -16.16
C ALA A 512 -12.44 -21.92 -17.33
N TYR A 513 -11.85 -20.93 -18.02
CA TYR A 513 -12.43 -20.30 -19.20
C TYR A 513 -12.54 -21.29 -20.36
N GLU A 514 -11.45 -21.97 -20.71
CA GLU A 514 -11.43 -22.97 -21.78
C GLU A 514 -12.45 -24.10 -21.54
N LYS A 515 -12.60 -24.50 -20.26
CA LYS A 515 -13.59 -25.50 -19.88
C LYS A 515 -15.02 -24.98 -20.01
N ALA A 516 -15.29 -23.73 -19.61
CA ALA A 516 -16.61 -23.12 -19.78
C ALA A 516 -16.95 -22.97 -21.27
N GLU A 517 -15.99 -22.50 -22.08
CA GLU A 517 -16.14 -22.38 -23.54
C GLU A 517 -16.44 -23.73 -24.19
N PHE A 518 -15.65 -24.75 -23.83
CA PHE A 518 -15.91 -26.13 -24.31
C PHE A 518 -17.32 -26.62 -23.96
N ASN A 519 -17.77 -26.40 -22.73
CA ASN A 519 -19.12 -26.85 -22.31
C ASN A 519 -20.23 -26.11 -23.09
N VAL A 520 -20.08 -24.81 -23.32
CA VAL A 520 -21.03 -24.01 -24.12
C VAL A 520 -21.02 -24.50 -25.55
N LYS A 521 -19.89 -24.71 -26.18
CA LYS A 521 -19.77 -25.25 -27.54
C LYS A 521 -20.39 -26.66 -27.63
N LYS A 522 -20.09 -27.51 -26.66
CA LYS A 522 -20.65 -28.86 -26.57
C LYS A 522 -22.17 -28.88 -26.48
N LYS A 523 -22.76 -27.97 -25.70
CA LYS A 523 -24.20 -27.84 -25.52
C LYS A 523 -24.90 -27.35 -26.79
N ASN A 524 -24.27 -26.41 -27.50
CA ASN A 524 -24.86 -25.72 -28.65
C ASN A 524 -24.51 -26.40 -30.00
N ARG A 525 -23.66 -27.42 -30.00
CA ARG A 525 -23.28 -28.11 -31.22
C ARG A 525 -24.46 -28.88 -31.82
N THR A 526 -24.45 -29.03 -33.15
CA THR A 526 -25.44 -29.86 -33.87
C THR A 526 -25.28 -31.32 -33.48
N ASP A 527 -26.36 -31.95 -33.09
CA ASP A 527 -26.38 -33.39 -32.84
C ASP A 527 -26.56 -34.16 -34.18
N TYR A 528 -25.42 -34.53 -34.77
CA TYR A 528 -25.43 -35.24 -36.05
C TYR A 528 -26.05 -36.63 -35.96
N TYR A 529 -25.91 -37.37 -34.84
CA TYR A 529 -26.58 -38.66 -34.69
C TYR A 529 -28.06 -38.52 -34.72
N LYS A 530 -28.62 -37.54 -34.00
CA LYS A 530 -30.06 -37.25 -34.04
C LYS A 530 -30.51 -36.76 -35.42
N LEU A 531 -29.68 -35.98 -36.10
CA LEU A 531 -29.92 -35.49 -37.46
C LEU A 531 -30.06 -36.67 -38.44
N PHE A 532 -29.21 -37.70 -38.33
CA PHE A 532 -29.32 -38.94 -39.13
C PHE A 532 -30.40 -39.89 -38.63
N GLY A 533 -30.88 -39.73 -37.40
CA GLY A 533 -31.82 -40.69 -36.76
C GLY A 533 -31.12 -42.00 -36.40
N LEU A 534 -29.84 -41.93 -36.04
CA LEU A 534 -29.02 -43.08 -35.70
C LEU A 534 -28.58 -43.02 -34.22
N PRO A 535 -28.35 -44.18 -33.59
CA PRO A 535 -27.71 -44.23 -32.28
C PRO A 535 -26.25 -43.85 -32.38
N THR A 536 -25.63 -43.42 -31.27
CA THR A 536 -24.20 -43.08 -31.22
C THR A 536 -23.28 -44.27 -31.54
N VAL A 537 -23.76 -45.48 -31.31
CA VAL A 537 -23.06 -46.74 -31.64
C VAL A 537 -23.49 -47.25 -33.00
N CYS A 538 -23.26 -46.53 -34.06
CA CYS A 538 -23.57 -46.93 -35.43
C CYS A 538 -22.28 -47.12 -36.27
N SER A 539 -22.39 -47.97 -37.28
CA SER A 539 -21.33 -48.22 -38.25
C SER A 539 -21.25 -47.11 -39.31
N GLU A 540 -20.08 -46.93 -39.90
CA GLU A 540 -19.87 -46.00 -41.02
C GLU A 540 -20.84 -46.33 -42.22
N MET A 541 -21.11 -47.61 -42.46
CA MET A 541 -22.05 -48.01 -43.51
C MET A 541 -23.49 -47.54 -43.22
N GLU A 542 -23.93 -47.59 -41.97
CA GLU A 542 -25.26 -47.11 -41.58
C GLU A 542 -25.34 -45.59 -41.73
N ILE A 543 -24.28 -44.84 -41.38
CA ILE A 543 -24.21 -43.38 -41.56
C ILE A 543 -24.33 -43.05 -43.07
N LYS A 544 -23.54 -43.68 -43.91
CA LYS A 544 -23.59 -43.50 -45.39
C LYS A 544 -24.94 -43.87 -45.98
N LYS A 545 -25.59 -44.90 -45.46
CA LYS A 545 -26.93 -45.33 -45.91
C LYS A 545 -27.97 -44.29 -45.56
N GLN A 546 -28.00 -43.81 -44.29
CA GLN A 546 -28.98 -42.80 -43.84
C GLN A 546 -28.73 -41.44 -44.50
N TYR A 547 -27.49 -41.07 -44.75
CA TYR A 547 -27.17 -39.89 -45.54
C TYR A 547 -27.84 -39.94 -46.92
N LYS A 548 -27.68 -41.05 -47.67
CA LYS A 548 -28.29 -41.19 -49.00
C LYS A 548 -29.81 -41.05 -48.95
N VAL A 549 -30.45 -41.63 -47.96
CA VAL A 549 -31.91 -41.54 -47.80
C VAL A 549 -32.31 -40.07 -47.55
N LYS A 550 -31.74 -39.43 -46.56
CA LYS A 550 -32.10 -38.05 -46.18
C LYS A 550 -31.68 -37.01 -47.23
N ALA A 551 -30.54 -37.22 -47.86
CA ALA A 551 -30.10 -36.36 -48.94
C ALA A 551 -31.04 -36.38 -50.16
N LEU A 552 -31.60 -37.56 -50.49
CA LEU A 552 -32.60 -37.68 -51.56
C LEU A 552 -33.94 -37.00 -51.17
N GLU A 553 -34.33 -36.97 -49.91
CA GLU A 553 -35.56 -36.31 -49.43
C GLU A 553 -35.41 -34.77 -49.41
N LEU A 554 -34.24 -34.26 -49.16
CA LEU A 554 -33.95 -32.82 -48.97
C LEU A 554 -33.21 -32.21 -50.17
N HIS A 555 -33.04 -32.95 -51.26
CA HIS A 555 -32.34 -32.46 -52.44
C HIS A 555 -33.00 -31.21 -53.00
N PRO A 556 -32.26 -30.17 -53.37
CA PRO A 556 -32.84 -28.92 -53.90
C PRO A 556 -33.87 -29.14 -55.00
N ASP A 557 -33.62 -30.04 -55.93
CA ASP A 557 -34.53 -30.35 -57.05
C ASP A 557 -35.88 -30.94 -56.62
N LYS A 558 -35.96 -31.57 -55.43
CA LYS A 558 -37.21 -32.14 -54.89
C LYS A 558 -37.98 -31.18 -53.98
N VAL A 559 -37.40 -30.08 -53.62
CA VAL A 559 -38.03 -29.08 -52.74
C VAL A 559 -38.41 -27.79 -53.47
N VAL A 560 -38.28 -27.76 -54.81
CA VAL A 560 -38.58 -26.57 -55.65
C VAL A 560 -40.04 -26.14 -55.53
N GLU A 561 -40.98 -27.08 -55.33
CA GLU A 561 -42.40 -26.79 -55.20
C GLU A 561 -42.82 -26.33 -53.80
N ARG A 562 -41.91 -26.30 -52.82
CA ARG A 562 -42.19 -25.86 -51.45
C ARG A 562 -42.05 -24.36 -51.30
N THR A 563 -42.57 -23.81 -50.20
CA THR A 563 -42.42 -22.39 -49.90
C THR A 563 -40.92 -21.98 -49.75
N GLU A 564 -40.60 -20.73 -50.05
CA GLU A 564 -39.22 -20.22 -49.95
C GLU A 564 -38.58 -20.45 -48.55
N ALA A 565 -39.41 -20.38 -47.51
CA ALA A 565 -38.96 -20.66 -46.13
C ALA A 565 -38.61 -22.13 -45.92
N GLU A 566 -39.37 -23.04 -46.53
CA GLU A 566 -39.12 -24.51 -46.49
C GLU A 566 -37.90 -24.88 -47.35
N GLN A 567 -37.69 -24.26 -48.48
CA GLN A 567 -36.52 -24.45 -49.33
C GLN A 567 -35.26 -24.03 -48.59
N LYS A 568 -35.25 -22.88 -47.92
CA LYS A 568 -34.12 -22.40 -47.10
C LYS A 568 -33.83 -23.36 -45.94
N ARG A 569 -34.86 -23.89 -45.25
CA ARG A 569 -34.69 -24.89 -44.19
C ARG A 569 -34.12 -26.20 -44.72
N ALA A 570 -34.65 -26.69 -45.85
CA ALA A 570 -34.17 -27.93 -46.48
C ALA A 570 -32.70 -27.81 -46.90
N THR A 571 -32.32 -26.68 -47.48
CA THR A 571 -30.91 -26.41 -47.86
C THR A 571 -29.99 -26.36 -46.63
N ALA A 572 -30.41 -25.71 -45.54
CA ALA A 572 -29.64 -25.68 -44.31
C ALA A 572 -29.46 -27.08 -43.69
N VAL A 573 -30.53 -27.88 -43.64
CA VAL A 573 -30.46 -29.26 -43.15
C VAL A 573 -29.58 -30.13 -44.05
N PHE A 574 -29.69 -29.96 -45.37
CA PHE A 574 -28.84 -30.68 -46.34
C PHE A 574 -27.33 -30.38 -46.14
N GLN A 575 -26.99 -29.12 -45.89
CA GLN A 575 -25.60 -28.73 -45.54
C GLN A 575 -25.14 -29.42 -44.26
N LEU A 576 -25.98 -29.40 -43.20
CA LEU A 576 -25.67 -30.08 -41.92
C LEU A 576 -25.54 -31.60 -42.09
N LEU A 577 -26.27 -32.24 -42.98
CA LEU A 577 -26.09 -33.66 -43.31
C LEU A 577 -24.75 -33.94 -43.98
N GLY A 578 -24.29 -33.04 -44.88
CA GLY A 578 -22.96 -33.13 -45.50
C GLY A 578 -21.83 -33.00 -44.46
N GLU A 579 -21.95 -32.02 -43.58
CA GLU A 579 -21.00 -31.82 -42.47
C GLU A 579 -20.98 -33.03 -41.52
N GLY A 580 -22.15 -33.54 -41.14
CA GLY A 580 -22.28 -34.71 -40.29
C GLY A 580 -21.66 -35.96 -40.92
N LEU A 581 -21.85 -36.16 -42.25
CA LEU A 581 -21.21 -37.26 -42.97
C LEU A 581 -19.70 -37.15 -42.89
N GLU A 582 -19.13 -35.98 -43.20
CA GLU A 582 -17.69 -35.78 -43.17
C GLU A 582 -17.09 -36.07 -41.77
N ILE A 583 -17.74 -35.57 -40.74
CA ILE A 583 -17.26 -35.74 -39.35
C ILE A 583 -17.40 -37.19 -38.88
N LEU A 584 -18.55 -37.82 -39.11
CA LEU A 584 -18.83 -39.12 -38.54
C LEU A 584 -18.22 -40.32 -39.36
N THR A 585 -17.79 -40.09 -40.61
CA THR A 585 -17.13 -41.13 -41.41
C THR A 585 -15.58 -41.10 -41.29
N ASP A 586 -15.01 -40.02 -40.77
CA ASP A 586 -13.59 -39.96 -40.47
C ASP A 586 -13.37 -40.42 -39.02
N PRO A 587 -12.60 -41.48 -38.76
CA PRO A 587 -12.41 -42.02 -37.41
C PRO A 587 -11.81 -41.01 -36.43
N GLN A 588 -10.90 -40.13 -36.88
CA GLN A 588 -10.27 -39.11 -36.04
C GLN A 588 -11.27 -37.99 -35.70
N LYS A 589 -11.96 -37.47 -36.69
CA LYS A 589 -13.00 -36.45 -36.51
C LYS A 589 -14.15 -36.94 -35.63
N ARG A 590 -14.61 -38.19 -35.87
CA ARG A 590 -15.66 -38.82 -35.07
C ARG A 590 -15.27 -38.97 -33.62
N GLY A 591 -14.05 -39.41 -33.33
CA GLY A 591 -13.52 -39.51 -31.96
C GLY A 591 -13.59 -38.18 -31.23
N LEU A 592 -13.12 -37.09 -31.86
CA LEU A 592 -13.20 -35.74 -31.29
C LEU A 592 -14.66 -35.28 -31.10
N TYR A 593 -15.56 -35.60 -32.07
CA TYR A 593 -16.95 -35.29 -31.93
C TYR A 593 -17.60 -36.04 -30.74
N ASP A 594 -17.29 -37.31 -30.58
CA ASP A 594 -17.83 -38.13 -29.48
C ASP A 594 -17.27 -37.64 -28.10
N GLU A 595 -16.04 -37.10 -28.04
CA GLU A 595 -15.53 -36.42 -26.87
C GLU A 595 -16.28 -35.13 -26.53
N GLY A 596 -16.91 -34.47 -27.50
CA GLY A 596 -17.75 -33.30 -27.26
C GLY A 596 -17.36 -32.05 -28.04
N TYR A 597 -16.38 -32.10 -28.91
CA TYR A 597 -15.97 -30.94 -29.72
C TYR A 597 -16.99 -30.60 -30.80
N ASP A 598 -17.11 -29.31 -31.10
CA ASP A 598 -17.87 -28.79 -32.24
C ASP A 598 -17.05 -28.88 -33.53
N LYS A 599 -17.66 -28.62 -34.66
CA LYS A 599 -17.03 -28.71 -35.98
C LYS A 599 -15.75 -27.89 -36.08
N GLU A 600 -15.80 -26.60 -35.67
CA GLU A 600 -14.67 -25.68 -35.76
C GLU A 600 -13.50 -26.18 -34.93
N SER A 601 -13.74 -26.57 -33.69
CA SER A 601 -12.71 -27.13 -32.81
C SER A 601 -12.13 -28.45 -33.32
N ILE A 602 -12.91 -29.28 -33.99
CA ILE A 602 -12.46 -30.52 -34.63
C ILE A 602 -11.49 -30.18 -35.78
N GLU A 603 -11.89 -29.27 -36.67
CA GLU A 603 -11.06 -28.84 -37.81
C GLU A 603 -9.75 -28.25 -37.36
N GLU A 604 -9.75 -27.36 -36.35
CA GLU A 604 -8.54 -26.78 -35.76
C GLU A 604 -7.59 -27.84 -35.18
N ARG A 605 -8.12 -28.82 -34.44
CA ARG A 605 -7.34 -29.88 -33.80
C ARG A 605 -6.74 -30.83 -34.82
N VAL A 606 -7.50 -31.21 -35.84
CA VAL A 606 -6.99 -32.06 -36.94
C VAL A 606 -5.93 -31.31 -37.74
N ALA A 607 -6.14 -30.03 -38.05
CA ALA A 607 -5.12 -29.22 -38.73
C ALA A 607 -3.85 -29.03 -37.88
N ALA A 608 -3.98 -28.89 -36.56
CA ALA A 608 -2.83 -28.80 -35.64
C ALA A 608 -2.05 -30.13 -35.59
N ALA A 609 -2.76 -31.27 -35.51
CA ALA A 609 -2.15 -32.58 -35.51
C ALA A 609 -1.38 -32.85 -36.83
N ASN A 610 -1.95 -32.48 -37.97
CA ASN A 610 -1.30 -32.62 -39.28
C ASN A 610 -0.06 -31.72 -39.38
N ARG A 611 -0.08 -30.48 -38.87
CA ARG A 611 1.09 -29.61 -38.82
C ARG A 611 2.20 -30.18 -37.95
N ALA A 612 1.87 -30.73 -36.78
CA ALA A 612 2.83 -31.38 -35.89
C ALA A 612 3.48 -32.61 -36.54
N ALA A 613 2.69 -33.45 -37.23
CA ALA A 613 3.20 -34.61 -37.96
C ALA A 613 4.16 -34.21 -39.10
N HIS A 614 3.84 -33.13 -39.83
CA HIS A 614 4.74 -32.62 -40.87
C HIS A 614 6.05 -32.07 -40.31
N SER A 615 6.03 -31.38 -39.17
CA SER A 615 7.23 -30.86 -38.53
C SER A 615 8.14 -31.97 -37.99
N GLN A 616 7.61 -33.06 -37.48
CA GLN A 616 8.37 -34.23 -37.02
C GLN A 616 9.02 -35.00 -38.18
N ASN A 617 8.37 -35.08 -39.33
CA ASN A 617 8.96 -35.70 -40.53
C ASN A 617 10.12 -34.87 -41.10
N HIS A 618 10.06 -33.53 -41.02
CA HIS A 618 11.17 -32.67 -41.42
C HIS A 618 12.40 -32.80 -40.53
N HIS A 619 12.22 -33.11 -39.22
CA HIS A 619 13.36 -33.37 -38.32
C HIS A 619 13.96 -34.79 -38.44
N ARG A 620 13.23 -35.75 -39.01
CA ARG A 620 13.75 -37.12 -39.27
C ARG A 620 14.59 -37.24 -40.56
N HIS A 621 14.49 -36.26 -41.44
CA HIS A 621 15.23 -36.22 -42.72
C HIS A 621 16.36 -35.19 -42.74
N ARG A 622 16.70 -34.60 -41.60
CA ARG A 622 17.94 -33.86 -41.35
C ARG A 622 18.82 -34.63 -40.34
#